data_43a2e6861b98aaba9d09cdff190a2a3a
#
_entry.id   43a2e6861b98aaba9d09cdff190a2a3a
#
_cell.length_a   1.000
_cell.length_b   1.000
_cell.length_c   1.000
_cell.angle_alpha   90.00
_cell.angle_beta   90.00
_cell.angle_gamma   90.00
#
_symmetry.space_group_name_H-M   'P 1'
#
loop_
_entity.id
_entity.type
_entity.pdbx_description
1 polymer ?
#
loop_
_entity_poly.entity_id
_entity_poly.type
_entity_poly.pdbx_seq_one_letter_code
_entity_poly.pdbx_strand_id
1 'polypeptide(L)'
;MLFYTAEFGAFLVLLVAVFAVIRGNGGRKAALLVASYVFYMWWNPAFITLIMLSTAVDYFVGRRLDIVEDPKRRRALLVASIAANLGILGFFKYAGFFHANALWALRALGHEPSSVALNIVLPVGVSFYTFQSMSYTIDVYRRRLPATRSALDFALFVSFFPQLVAGPIVRAADFLPQLRGPVRVAVDRRSVMLFLRGLTKKVIIADNLAPFADAVFDAPEGWPSAVIWVAAVCFYVQIYCDFSGYSDMAIALASLFGFTLPANFAHPYFATNPTAFWRRWHISLSGWLRDYLYIPLGGSRQGALMTARNLMLTMLLGGLWHGASWNFVLWGAMHGVGLVAWRAIEPLCASVGARVGRVARVTAAAASWVAFQYWVLLTWLVFRV
;
A
#
# COMPACT_ATOMS: atom_id res chain seq x y z
N MET A 1 14.37 6.14 9.65
CA MET A 1 15.50 5.28 9.19
C MET A 1 15.09 4.58 7.90
N LEU A 2 16.01 4.40 6.97
CA LEU A 2 15.80 3.56 5.78
C LEU A 2 16.57 2.24 5.97
N PHE A 3 16.06 1.13 5.45
CA PHE A 3 16.61 -0.20 5.71
C PHE A 3 18.06 -0.42 5.20
N TYR A 4 18.58 0.46 4.38
CA TYR A 4 19.90 0.39 3.78
C TYR A 4 20.89 1.42 4.36
N THR A 5 20.52 2.18 5.41
CA THR A 5 21.39 3.15 6.06
C THR A 5 22.18 2.55 7.22
N ALA A 6 23.32 3.16 7.55
CA ALA A 6 24.16 2.72 8.67
C ALA A 6 23.43 2.81 10.02
N GLU A 7 22.58 3.85 10.19
CA GLU A 7 21.76 4.03 11.40
C GLU A 7 20.78 2.86 11.58
N PHE A 8 20.18 2.37 10.48
CA PHE A 8 19.33 1.19 10.55
C PHE A 8 20.13 -0.06 10.88
N GLY A 9 21.34 -0.21 10.33
CA GLY A 9 22.25 -1.30 10.68
C GLY A 9 22.56 -1.32 12.17
N ALA A 10 22.94 -0.18 12.75
CA ALA A 10 23.18 -0.03 14.18
C ALA A 10 21.92 -0.33 15.03
N PHE A 11 20.75 0.19 14.62
CA PHE A 11 19.47 -0.11 15.23
C PHE A 11 19.16 -1.61 15.24
N LEU A 12 19.37 -2.31 14.13
CA LEU A 12 19.09 -3.75 14.00
C LEU A 12 20.04 -4.57 14.87
N VAL A 13 21.33 -4.25 14.89
CA VAL A 13 22.33 -4.91 15.75
C VAL A 13 21.95 -4.74 17.22
N LEU A 14 21.61 -3.52 17.64
CA LEU A 14 21.16 -3.24 19.01
C LEU A 14 19.90 -4.05 19.36
N LEU A 15 18.91 -4.08 18.48
CA LEU A 15 17.68 -4.85 18.71
C LEU A 15 17.97 -6.35 18.83
N VAL A 16 18.83 -6.91 17.99
CA VAL A 16 19.26 -8.31 18.09
C VAL A 16 19.99 -8.59 19.42
N ALA A 17 20.88 -7.67 19.85
CA ALA A 17 21.54 -7.79 21.16
C ALA A 17 20.56 -7.77 22.34
N VAL A 18 19.55 -6.89 22.30
CA VAL A 18 18.46 -6.86 23.28
C VAL A 18 17.71 -8.19 23.30
N PHE A 19 17.43 -8.79 22.14
CA PHE A 19 16.80 -10.10 22.06
C PHE A 19 17.64 -11.26 22.64
N ALA A 20 18.96 -11.15 22.59
CA ALA A 20 19.85 -12.14 23.21
C ALA A 20 19.74 -12.14 24.74
N VAL A 21 19.48 -10.98 25.34
CA VAL A 21 19.36 -10.82 26.80
C VAL A 21 17.92 -11.16 27.28
N ILE A 22 16.89 -10.75 26.53
CA ILE A 22 15.50 -10.97 26.93
C ILE A 22 15.07 -12.41 26.63
N ARG A 23 14.75 -13.18 27.69
CA ARG A 23 14.35 -14.60 27.57
C ARG A 23 12.82 -14.79 27.42
N GLY A 24 12.00 -13.91 28.00
CA GLY A 24 10.53 -14.03 27.99
C GLY A 24 9.89 -13.54 26.70
N ASN A 25 8.90 -14.28 26.17
CA ASN A 25 8.20 -13.89 24.93
C ASN A 25 7.49 -12.53 25.03
N GLY A 26 6.86 -12.22 26.17
CA GLY A 26 6.24 -10.93 26.43
C GLY A 26 7.26 -9.78 26.39
N GLY A 27 8.43 -9.97 26.99
CA GLY A 27 9.53 -9.00 26.96
C GLY A 27 10.06 -8.77 25.55
N ARG A 28 10.19 -9.83 24.73
CA ARG A 28 10.62 -9.71 23.32
C ARG A 28 9.60 -8.96 22.47
N LYS A 29 8.30 -9.22 22.67
CA LYS A 29 7.25 -8.43 22.01
C LYS A 29 7.29 -6.96 22.41
N ALA A 30 7.47 -6.68 23.71
CA ALA A 30 7.58 -5.31 24.19
C ALA A 30 8.82 -4.61 23.62
N ALA A 31 9.97 -5.29 23.59
CA ALA A 31 11.19 -4.75 22.95
C ALA A 31 10.98 -4.46 21.48
N LEU A 32 10.29 -5.36 20.74
CA LEU A 32 9.98 -5.17 19.34
C LEU A 32 9.00 -4.00 19.11
N LEU A 33 8.02 -3.81 20.00
CA LEU A 33 7.10 -2.67 19.97
C LEU A 33 7.86 -1.36 20.22
N VAL A 34 8.70 -1.30 21.25
CA VAL A 34 9.52 -0.12 21.55
C VAL A 34 10.44 0.21 20.38
N ALA A 35 11.11 -0.81 19.81
CA ALA A 35 11.94 -0.64 18.62
C ALA A 35 11.13 -0.12 17.42
N SER A 36 9.91 -0.60 17.21
CA SER A 36 9.03 -0.11 16.15
C SER A 36 8.63 1.36 16.34
N TYR A 37 8.38 1.76 17.58
CA TYR A 37 8.10 3.16 17.90
C TYR A 37 9.36 4.03 17.72
N VAL A 38 10.54 3.60 18.14
CA VAL A 38 11.80 4.31 17.91
C VAL A 38 12.06 4.45 16.40
N PHE A 39 11.87 3.38 15.62
CA PHE A 39 12.00 3.42 14.17
C PHE A 39 11.08 4.46 13.53
N TYR A 40 9.81 4.53 13.97
CA TYR A 40 8.83 5.47 13.47
C TYR A 40 9.14 6.92 13.87
N MET A 41 9.50 7.14 15.13
CA MET A 41 9.86 8.45 15.66
C MET A 41 11.15 9.05 15.05
N TRP A 42 11.98 8.21 14.40
CA TRP A 42 13.21 8.69 13.77
C TRP A 42 12.95 9.77 12.71
N TRP A 43 11.81 9.75 12.08
CA TRP A 43 11.44 10.78 11.11
C TRP A 43 10.85 12.02 11.81
N ASN A 44 9.85 11.85 12.65
CA ASN A 44 9.27 12.92 13.47
C ASN A 44 8.60 12.32 14.73
N PRO A 45 9.13 12.61 15.92
CA PRO A 45 8.60 12.06 17.18
C PRO A 45 7.13 12.41 17.45
N ALA A 46 6.65 13.57 16.98
CA ALA A 46 5.28 14.00 17.25
C ALA A 46 4.22 13.06 16.65
N PHE A 47 4.55 12.38 15.54
CA PHE A 47 3.58 11.51 14.86
C PHE A 47 3.33 10.16 15.56
N ILE A 48 4.12 9.81 16.60
CA ILE A 48 3.83 8.63 17.41
C ILE A 48 2.45 8.72 18.06
N THR A 49 2.00 9.93 18.40
CA THR A 49 0.69 10.15 19.01
C THR A 49 -0.46 9.69 18.09
N LEU A 50 -0.31 9.86 16.79
CA LEU A 50 -1.34 9.48 15.81
C LEU A 50 -1.48 7.97 15.70
N ILE A 51 -0.35 7.25 15.62
CA ILE A 51 -0.38 5.78 15.56
C ILE A 51 -0.90 5.19 16.87
N MET A 52 -0.53 5.78 18.03
CA MET A 52 -1.04 5.36 19.33
C MET A 52 -2.54 5.63 19.45
N LEU A 53 -3.02 6.80 18.99
CA LEU A 53 -4.45 7.15 19.00
C LEU A 53 -5.26 6.19 18.12
N SER A 54 -4.84 5.99 16.87
CA SER A 54 -5.48 5.04 15.96
C SER A 54 -5.51 3.61 16.56
N THR A 55 -4.38 3.17 17.11
CA THR A 55 -4.25 1.89 17.79
C THR A 55 -5.22 1.77 18.98
N ALA A 56 -5.30 2.79 19.83
CA ALA A 56 -6.20 2.79 21.00
C ALA A 56 -7.66 2.73 20.56
N VAL A 57 -8.07 3.58 19.61
CA VAL A 57 -9.46 3.61 19.09
C VAL A 57 -9.87 2.22 18.60
N ASP A 58 -9.06 1.62 17.72
CA ASP A 58 -9.42 0.35 17.10
C ASP A 58 -9.32 -0.85 18.06
N TYR A 59 -8.39 -0.81 19.01
CA TYR A 59 -8.34 -1.80 20.08
C TYR A 59 -9.61 -1.78 20.93
N PHE A 60 -10.02 -0.60 21.43
CA PHE A 60 -11.21 -0.50 22.28
C PHE A 60 -12.50 -0.77 21.51
N VAL A 61 -12.61 -0.28 20.28
CA VAL A 61 -13.76 -0.56 19.40
C VAL A 61 -13.84 -2.06 19.11
N GLY A 62 -12.72 -2.70 18.75
CA GLY A 62 -12.68 -4.14 18.52
C GLY A 62 -13.15 -4.95 19.74
N ARG A 63 -12.67 -4.59 20.94
CA ARG A 63 -13.08 -5.21 22.21
C ARG A 63 -14.59 -5.03 22.46
N ARG A 64 -15.14 -3.87 22.17
CA ARG A 64 -16.58 -3.60 22.30
C ARG A 64 -17.41 -4.34 21.26
N LEU A 65 -16.94 -4.43 20.03
CA LEU A 65 -17.59 -5.20 18.97
C LEU A 65 -17.69 -6.70 19.26
N ASP A 66 -16.77 -7.25 20.04
CA ASP A 66 -16.75 -8.66 20.44
C ASP A 66 -17.87 -9.00 21.47
N ILE A 67 -18.24 -8.01 22.29
CA ILE A 67 -19.19 -8.18 23.41
C ILE A 67 -20.62 -7.73 23.02
N VAL A 68 -20.74 -6.65 22.23
CA VAL A 68 -22.03 -6.07 21.89
C VAL A 68 -22.73 -6.92 20.82
N GLU A 69 -23.97 -7.33 21.08
CA GLU A 69 -24.77 -8.11 20.13
C GLU A 69 -25.73 -7.27 19.30
N ASP A 70 -26.21 -6.14 19.85
CA ASP A 70 -27.16 -5.26 19.15
C ASP A 70 -26.58 -4.77 17.80
N PRO A 71 -27.24 -5.07 16.66
CA PRO A 71 -26.73 -4.73 15.33
C PRO A 71 -26.55 -3.23 15.10
N LYS A 72 -27.42 -2.39 15.70
CA LYS A 72 -27.34 -0.92 15.55
C LYS A 72 -26.10 -0.38 16.28
N ARG A 73 -25.85 -0.82 17.52
CA ARG A 73 -24.67 -0.43 18.29
C ARG A 73 -23.37 -0.95 17.64
N ARG A 74 -23.37 -2.18 17.14
CA ARG A 74 -22.23 -2.73 16.39
C ARG A 74 -21.90 -1.87 15.16
N ARG A 75 -22.93 -1.49 14.38
CA ARG A 75 -22.75 -0.61 13.22
C ARG A 75 -22.22 0.76 13.63
N ALA A 76 -22.75 1.36 14.70
CA ALA A 76 -22.27 2.65 15.20
C ALA A 76 -20.78 2.59 15.61
N LEU A 77 -20.36 1.53 16.33
CA LEU A 77 -18.96 1.31 16.70
C LEU A 77 -18.04 1.18 15.47
N LEU A 78 -18.45 0.41 14.47
CA LEU A 78 -17.71 0.29 13.21
C LEU A 78 -17.58 1.64 12.50
N VAL A 79 -18.70 2.38 12.37
CA VAL A 79 -18.69 3.69 11.72
C VAL A 79 -17.80 4.68 12.49
N ALA A 80 -17.82 4.66 13.82
CA ALA A 80 -16.96 5.51 14.65
C ALA A 80 -15.47 5.21 14.42
N SER A 81 -15.07 3.93 14.38
CA SER A 81 -13.70 3.53 14.07
C SER A 81 -13.27 3.98 12.67
N ILE A 82 -14.10 3.69 11.66
CA ILE A 82 -13.81 4.10 10.26
C ILE A 82 -13.72 5.63 10.16
N ALA A 83 -14.64 6.37 10.79
CA ALA A 83 -14.65 7.82 10.76
C ALA A 83 -13.42 8.42 11.45
N ALA A 84 -12.98 7.87 12.59
CA ALA A 84 -11.76 8.30 13.27
C ALA A 84 -10.51 8.08 12.39
N ASN A 85 -10.35 6.90 11.83
CA ASN A 85 -9.20 6.56 10.98
C ASN A 85 -9.18 7.36 9.67
N LEU A 86 -10.32 7.43 8.98
CA LEU A 86 -10.44 8.22 7.75
C LEU A 86 -10.40 9.72 8.04
N GLY A 87 -10.84 10.17 9.22
CA GLY A 87 -10.72 11.56 9.66
C GLY A 87 -9.26 11.98 9.84
N ILE A 88 -8.45 11.16 10.52
CA ILE A 88 -7.02 11.36 10.65
C ILE A 88 -6.36 11.40 9.25
N LEU A 89 -6.61 10.37 8.44
CA LEU A 89 -6.07 10.30 7.07
C LEU A 89 -6.54 11.49 6.23
N GLY A 90 -7.83 11.86 6.33
CA GLY A 90 -8.44 12.97 5.61
C GLY A 90 -7.80 14.30 5.93
N PHE A 91 -7.59 14.57 7.21
CA PHE A 91 -6.96 15.81 7.64
C PHE A 91 -5.50 15.91 7.16
N PHE A 92 -4.68 14.92 7.46
CA PHE A 92 -3.25 15.01 7.15
C PHE A 92 -2.94 14.86 5.66
N LYS A 93 -3.73 14.11 4.91
CA LYS A 93 -3.45 13.84 3.50
C LYS A 93 -4.23 14.71 2.53
N TYR A 94 -5.51 15.01 2.83
CA TYR A 94 -6.40 15.60 1.84
C TYR A 94 -6.85 17.03 2.16
N ALA A 95 -6.64 17.56 3.38
CA ALA A 95 -7.08 18.91 3.72
C ALA A 95 -6.48 19.97 2.79
N GLY A 96 -5.18 19.90 2.48
CA GLY A 96 -4.53 20.80 1.53
C GLY A 96 -5.10 20.73 0.12
N PHE A 97 -5.39 19.51 -0.36
CA PHE A 97 -5.99 19.31 -1.67
C PHE A 97 -7.39 19.89 -1.76
N PHE A 98 -8.26 19.63 -0.79
CA PHE A 98 -9.61 20.20 -0.76
C PHE A 98 -9.58 21.72 -0.61
N HIS A 99 -8.67 22.25 0.22
CA HIS A 99 -8.49 23.68 0.36
C HIS A 99 -8.08 24.35 -0.95
N ALA A 100 -7.06 23.81 -1.64
CA ALA A 100 -6.61 24.35 -2.93
C ALA A 100 -7.73 24.31 -4.00
N ASN A 101 -8.50 23.20 -4.08
CA ASN A 101 -9.63 23.10 -5.00
C ASN A 101 -10.76 24.05 -4.65
N ALA A 102 -11.05 24.26 -3.36
CA ALA A 102 -12.05 25.24 -2.91
C ALA A 102 -11.67 26.67 -3.28
N LEU A 103 -10.41 27.07 -3.07
CA LEU A 103 -9.89 28.36 -3.50
C LEU A 103 -9.97 28.55 -5.01
N TRP A 104 -9.60 27.53 -5.77
CA TRP A 104 -9.73 27.54 -7.24
C TRP A 104 -11.19 27.76 -7.67
N ALA A 105 -12.15 27.02 -7.07
CA ALA A 105 -13.56 27.15 -7.39
C ALA A 105 -14.10 28.54 -7.04
N LEU A 106 -13.72 29.11 -5.88
CA LEU A 106 -14.14 30.46 -5.49
C LEU A 106 -13.60 31.52 -6.46
N ARG A 107 -12.35 31.41 -6.91
CA ARG A 107 -11.77 32.30 -7.93
C ARG A 107 -12.50 32.19 -9.26
N ALA A 108 -12.84 30.98 -9.68
CA ALA A 108 -13.63 30.75 -10.90
C ALA A 108 -15.03 31.38 -10.84
N LEU A 109 -15.58 31.55 -9.61
CA LEU A 109 -16.86 32.24 -9.37
C LEU A 109 -16.71 33.75 -9.15
N GLY A 110 -15.50 34.32 -9.34
CA GLY A 110 -15.26 35.77 -9.23
C GLY A 110 -15.02 36.27 -7.81
N HIS A 111 -14.77 35.36 -6.85
CA HIS A 111 -14.40 35.74 -5.49
C HIS A 111 -12.87 35.77 -5.35
N GLU A 112 -12.37 36.72 -4.55
CA GLU A 112 -10.94 36.83 -4.20
C GLU A 112 -10.72 36.37 -2.73
N PRO A 113 -10.69 35.05 -2.46
CA PRO A 113 -10.47 34.56 -1.11
C PRO A 113 -9.04 34.83 -0.65
N SER A 114 -8.89 35.30 0.59
CA SER A 114 -7.58 35.36 1.22
C SER A 114 -7.02 33.94 1.37
N SER A 115 -5.82 33.67 0.81
CA SER A 115 -5.20 32.34 0.89
C SER A 115 -4.41 32.20 2.20
N VAL A 116 -4.85 31.32 3.09
CA VAL A 116 -4.03 30.86 4.22
C VAL A 116 -3.35 29.55 3.78
N ALA A 117 -2.03 29.55 3.75
CA ALA A 117 -1.28 28.32 3.45
C ALA A 117 -1.45 27.30 4.58
N LEU A 118 -1.99 26.13 4.26
CA LEU A 118 -2.07 25.02 5.19
C LEU A 118 -0.78 24.21 5.13
N ASN A 119 0.14 24.47 6.07
CA ASN A 119 1.39 23.72 6.19
C ASN A 119 1.18 22.41 6.96
N ILE A 120 0.43 21.48 6.37
CA ILE A 120 0.17 20.17 6.97
C ILE A 120 1.23 19.19 6.50
N VAL A 121 2.06 18.71 7.42
CA VAL A 121 3.08 17.69 7.14
C VAL A 121 2.43 16.31 7.18
N LEU A 122 2.50 15.56 6.08
CA LEU A 122 1.94 14.23 5.98
C LEU A 122 2.76 13.21 6.80
N PRO A 123 2.18 12.53 7.80
CA PRO A 123 2.88 11.49 8.54
C PRO A 123 3.21 10.29 7.65
N VAL A 124 4.48 9.86 7.66
CA VAL A 124 4.89 8.66 6.92
C VAL A 124 4.13 7.44 7.42
N GLY A 125 3.67 6.58 6.52
CA GLY A 125 2.95 5.36 6.87
C GLY A 125 1.49 5.54 7.32
N VAL A 126 0.96 6.78 7.45
CA VAL A 126 -0.43 7.00 7.90
C VAL A 126 -1.45 6.21 7.09
N SER A 127 -1.31 6.14 5.78
CA SER A 127 -2.19 5.38 4.90
C SER A 127 -2.09 3.87 5.13
N PHE A 128 -0.91 3.36 5.49
CA PHE A 128 -0.67 1.92 5.72
C PHE A 128 -1.28 1.46 7.03
N TYR A 129 -0.95 2.10 8.15
CA TYR A 129 -1.50 1.67 9.44
C TYR A 129 -3.01 1.93 9.54
N THR A 130 -3.54 2.96 8.87
CA THR A 130 -5.00 3.19 8.75
C THR A 130 -5.69 1.98 8.09
N PHE A 131 -5.17 1.47 6.98
CA PHE A 131 -5.74 0.30 6.33
C PHE A 131 -5.59 -0.98 7.16
N GLN A 132 -4.48 -1.13 7.86
CA GLN A 132 -4.26 -2.27 8.75
C GLN A 132 -5.26 -2.28 9.91
N SER A 133 -5.36 -1.18 10.64
CA SER A 133 -6.25 -1.09 11.81
C SER A 133 -7.73 -1.16 11.41
N MET A 134 -8.13 -0.48 10.32
CA MET A 134 -9.49 -0.61 9.78
C MET A 134 -9.83 -2.05 9.38
N SER A 135 -8.89 -2.81 8.78
CA SER A 135 -9.13 -4.20 8.42
C SER A 135 -9.47 -5.05 9.64
N TYR A 136 -8.77 -4.83 10.78
CA TYR A 136 -9.07 -5.49 12.03
C TYR A 136 -10.49 -5.20 12.52
N THR A 137 -10.87 -3.93 12.62
CA THR A 137 -12.19 -3.53 13.13
C THR A 137 -13.31 -4.05 12.23
N ILE A 138 -13.13 -4.02 10.90
CA ILE A 138 -14.09 -4.56 9.93
C ILE A 138 -14.20 -6.08 10.08
N ASP A 139 -13.09 -6.82 10.26
CA ASP A 139 -13.12 -8.26 10.35
C ASP A 139 -13.72 -8.74 11.70
N VAL A 140 -13.48 -8.02 12.80
CA VAL A 140 -14.17 -8.26 14.08
C VAL A 140 -15.68 -7.98 13.96
N TYR A 141 -16.07 -6.88 13.30
CA TYR A 141 -17.47 -6.58 13.02
C TYR A 141 -18.14 -7.69 12.20
N ARG A 142 -17.45 -8.23 11.18
CA ARG A 142 -17.94 -9.33 10.34
C ARG A 142 -17.87 -10.70 11.02
N ARG A 143 -17.40 -10.77 12.26
CA ARG A 143 -17.19 -12.04 13.02
C ARG A 143 -16.23 -13.02 12.32
N ARG A 144 -15.30 -12.49 11.51
CA ARG A 144 -14.24 -13.27 10.85
C ARG A 144 -13.01 -13.45 11.73
N LEU A 145 -12.85 -12.56 12.70
CA LEU A 145 -11.75 -12.54 13.65
C LEU A 145 -12.29 -12.21 15.04
N PRO A 146 -11.95 -12.95 16.10
CA PRO A 146 -12.23 -12.55 17.48
C PRO A 146 -11.37 -11.34 17.85
N ALA A 147 -11.88 -10.45 18.69
CA ALA A 147 -11.09 -9.33 19.16
C ALA A 147 -9.91 -9.80 20.02
N THR A 148 -8.72 -9.26 19.73
CA THR A 148 -7.54 -9.57 20.55
C THR A 148 -7.70 -8.97 21.96
N ARG A 149 -7.30 -9.74 22.97
CA ARG A 149 -7.30 -9.29 24.38
C ARG A 149 -5.99 -8.62 24.77
N SER A 150 -4.92 -8.85 24.02
CA SER A 150 -3.59 -8.30 24.27
C SER A 150 -3.43 -6.95 23.58
N ALA A 151 -3.37 -5.86 24.34
CA ALA A 151 -3.07 -4.54 23.82
C ALA A 151 -1.65 -4.48 23.22
N LEU A 152 -0.70 -5.21 23.82
CA LEU A 152 0.67 -5.33 23.31
C LEU A 152 0.70 -5.95 21.91
N ASP A 153 -0.03 -7.07 21.72
CA ASP A 153 -0.05 -7.76 20.42
C ASP A 153 -0.73 -6.88 19.35
N PHE A 154 -1.79 -6.17 19.72
CA PHE A 154 -2.46 -5.27 18.79
C PHE A 154 -1.60 -4.06 18.42
N ALA A 155 -0.96 -3.44 19.42
CA ALA A 155 -0.05 -2.31 19.17
C ALA A 155 1.14 -2.75 18.29
N LEU A 156 1.70 -3.93 18.55
CA LEU A 156 2.77 -4.49 17.72
C LEU A 156 2.30 -4.78 16.29
N PHE A 157 1.09 -5.32 16.11
CA PHE A 157 0.52 -5.52 14.77
C PHE A 157 0.42 -4.22 13.98
N VAL A 158 -0.08 -3.14 14.59
CA VAL A 158 -0.27 -1.86 13.89
C VAL A 158 1.06 -1.17 13.60
N SER A 159 2.05 -1.27 14.51
CA SER A 159 3.29 -0.50 14.46
C SER A 159 4.52 -1.28 14.04
N PHE A 160 4.42 -2.56 13.68
CA PHE A 160 5.55 -3.43 13.37
C PHE A 160 6.46 -2.82 12.29
N PHE A 161 7.68 -2.43 12.65
CA PHE A 161 8.54 -1.57 11.85
C PHE A 161 8.84 -2.08 10.42
N PRO A 162 8.97 -3.39 10.14
CA PRO A 162 9.25 -3.83 8.79
C PRO A 162 8.12 -3.49 7.79
N GLN A 163 6.87 -3.48 8.23
CA GLN A 163 5.72 -3.21 7.37
C GLN A 163 5.23 -1.75 7.40
N LEU A 164 5.61 -0.97 8.43
CA LEU A 164 4.93 0.26 8.84
C LEU A 164 4.99 1.38 7.79
N VAL A 165 6.10 1.53 7.07
CA VAL A 165 6.34 2.69 6.18
C VAL A 165 5.89 2.42 4.74
N ALA A 166 6.35 1.32 4.14
CA ALA A 166 6.06 0.95 2.76
C ALA A 166 6.10 -0.59 2.55
N GLY A 167 5.97 -1.36 3.62
CA GLY A 167 5.89 -2.83 3.56
C GLY A 167 4.55 -3.30 2.99
N PRO A 168 4.34 -4.61 2.87
CA PRO A 168 3.04 -5.17 2.54
C PRO A 168 1.97 -4.75 3.55
N ILE A 169 0.75 -4.43 3.08
CA ILE A 169 -0.40 -4.18 3.95
C ILE A 169 -0.85 -5.52 4.54
N VAL A 170 -0.54 -5.73 5.81
CA VAL A 170 -0.79 -7.00 6.50
C VAL A 170 -2.14 -6.96 7.21
N ARG A 171 -2.89 -8.04 7.15
CA ARG A 171 -4.18 -8.15 7.82
C ARG A 171 -4.01 -8.69 9.23
N ALA A 172 -4.88 -8.25 10.13
CA ALA A 172 -4.90 -8.74 11.50
C ALA A 172 -5.12 -10.28 11.58
N ALA A 173 -5.95 -10.80 10.67
CA ALA A 173 -6.22 -12.24 10.59
C ALA A 173 -4.97 -13.07 10.24
N ASP A 174 -4.00 -12.49 9.51
CA ASP A 174 -2.76 -13.16 9.13
C ASP A 174 -1.63 -12.95 10.15
N PHE A 175 -1.60 -11.80 10.84
CA PHE A 175 -0.49 -11.43 11.71
C PHE A 175 -0.72 -11.79 13.19
N LEU A 176 -1.90 -11.48 13.76
CA LEU A 176 -2.16 -11.72 15.19
C LEU A 176 -2.01 -13.19 15.62
N PRO A 177 -2.39 -14.20 14.81
CA PRO A 177 -2.12 -15.59 15.17
C PRO A 177 -0.63 -15.90 15.31
N GLN A 178 0.26 -15.26 14.54
CA GLN A 178 1.69 -15.48 14.63
C GLN A 178 2.29 -14.99 15.96
N LEU A 179 1.68 -13.97 16.57
CA LEU A 179 2.07 -13.46 17.87
C LEU A 179 1.77 -14.43 19.04
N ARG A 180 0.96 -15.46 18.82
CA ARG A 180 0.77 -16.53 19.82
C ARG A 180 2.00 -17.43 19.96
N GLY A 181 2.81 -17.51 18.91
CA GLY A 181 4.06 -18.24 18.88
C GLY A 181 5.22 -17.47 19.56
N PRO A 182 6.38 -18.11 19.69
CA PRO A 182 7.58 -17.48 20.24
C PRO A 182 8.18 -16.49 19.25
N VAL A 183 8.37 -15.25 19.69
CA VAL A 183 9.14 -14.24 18.96
C VAL A 183 10.63 -14.51 19.22
N ARG A 184 11.38 -14.80 18.16
CA ARG A 184 12.80 -15.13 18.26
C ARG A 184 13.54 -14.71 17.01
N VAL A 185 14.79 -14.30 17.18
CA VAL A 185 15.68 -14.02 16.04
C VAL A 185 16.14 -15.36 15.44
N ALA A 186 15.91 -15.49 14.13
CA ALA A 186 16.37 -16.64 13.35
C ALA A 186 16.88 -16.14 11.99
N VAL A 187 18.16 -16.33 11.75
CA VAL A 187 18.78 -15.98 10.46
C VAL A 187 18.74 -17.22 9.57
N ASP A 188 18.06 -17.13 8.45
CA ASP A 188 18.07 -18.17 7.43
C ASP A 188 18.58 -17.63 6.08
N ARG A 189 19.14 -18.52 5.27
CA ARG A 189 19.74 -18.16 3.97
C ARG A 189 18.73 -17.49 3.03
N ARG A 190 17.47 -17.91 3.05
CA ARG A 190 16.44 -17.35 2.13
C ARG A 190 16.15 -15.92 2.47
N SER A 191 15.99 -15.60 3.75
CA SER A 191 15.76 -14.24 4.24
C SER A 191 16.94 -13.32 3.94
N VAL A 192 18.18 -13.79 4.14
CA VAL A 192 19.38 -13.02 3.78
C VAL A 192 19.41 -12.75 2.27
N MET A 193 19.20 -13.76 1.43
CA MET A 193 19.18 -13.58 -0.03
C MET A 193 18.04 -12.68 -0.49
N LEU A 194 16.88 -12.76 0.18
CA LEU A 194 15.75 -11.87 -0.11
C LEU A 194 16.08 -10.42 0.24
N PHE A 195 16.72 -10.18 1.38
CA PHE A 195 17.16 -8.84 1.78
C PHE A 195 18.17 -8.27 0.78
N LEU A 196 19.19 -9.04 0.41
CA LEU A 196 20.20 -8.62 -0.56
C LEU A 196 19.60 -8.35 -1.95
N ARG A 197 18.63 -9.16 -2.39
CA ARG A 197 17.88 -8.90 -3.62
C ARG A 197 17.10 -7.59 -3.54
N GLY A 198 16.43 -7.34 -2.42
CA GLY A 198 15.72 -6.08 -2.18
C GLY A 198 16.66 -4.88 -2.17
N LEU A 199 17.78 -5.00 -1.49
CA LEU A 199 18.83 -3.99 -1.43
C LEU A 199 19.41 -3.66 -2.82
N THR A 200 19.71 -4.69 -3.63
CA THR A 200 20.16 -4.51 -5.01
C THR A 200 19.15 -3.74 -5.86
N LYS A 201 17.87 -4.12 -5.79
CA LYS A 201 16.82 -3.40 -6.51
C LYS A 201 16.71 -1.94 -6.09
N LYS A 202 16.75 -1.66 -4.78
CA LYS A 202 16.60 -0.31 -4.24
C LYS A 202 17.83 0.52 -4.53
N VAL A 203 19.01 0.11 -4.05
CA VAL A 203 20.21 0.95 -4.05
C VAL A 203 20.93 0.95 -5.41
N ILE A 204 21.02 -0.22 -6.07
CA ILE A 204 21.78 -0.31 -7.32
C ILE A 204 20.93 0.05 -8.55
N ILE A 205 19.62 -0.27 -8.54
CA ILE A 205 18.79 0.01 -9.72
C ILE A 205 17.97 1.29 -9.51
N ALA A 206 17.08 1.32 -8.53
CA ALA A 206 16.12 2.42 -8.39
C ALA A 206 16.79 3.75 -8.07
N ASP A 207 17.70 3.80 -7.11
CA ASP A 207 18.35 5.04 -6.66
C ASP A 207 19.37 5.58 -7.69
N ASN A 208 19.86 4.75 -8.64
CA ASN A 208 20.69 5.23 -9.75
C ASN A 208 19.86 5.70 -10.95
N LEU A 209 18.62 5.22 -11.13
CA LEU A 209 17.73 5.70 -12.18
C LEU A 209 16.98 6.98 -11.78
N ALA A 210 16.74 7.18 -10.46
CA ALA A 210 15.98 8.29 -9.93
C ALA A 210 16.54 9.66 -10.34
N PRO A 211 17.83 9.99 -10.18
CA PRO A 211 18.34 11.32 -10.50
C PRO A 211 18.14 11.73 -11.96
N PHE A 212 18.26 10.77 -12.90
CA PHE A 212 18.01 11.04 -14.31
C PHE A 212 16.51 11.27 -14.57
N ALA A 213 15.65 10.41 -14.06
CA ALA A 213 14.21 10.56 -14.23
C ALA A 213 13.72 11.87 -13.59
N ASP A 214 14.19 12.20 -12.38
CA ASP A 214 13.84 13.43 -11.68
C ASP A 214 14.28 14.67 -12.46
N ALA A 215 15.53 14.72 -12.93
CA ALA A 215 16.04 15.85 -13.70
C ALA A 215 15.24 16.14 -14.99
N VAL A 216 14.74 15.08 -15.65
CA VAL A 216 13.95 15.24 -16.87
C VAL A 216 12.50 15.64 -16.57
N PHE A 217 11.87 15.03 -15.56
CA PHE A 217 10.47 15.31 -15.23
C PHE A 217 10.25 16.60 -14.44
N ASP A 218 11.27 17.11 -13.74
CA ASP A 218 11.19 18.38 -13.01
C ASP A 218 11.29 19.61 -13.96
N ALA A 219 11.86 19.43 -15.16
CA ALA A 219 11.95 20.47 -16.19
C ALA A 219 11.83 19.88 -17.60
N PRO A 220 10.67 19.34 -18.00
CA PRO A 220 10.51 18.58 -19.24
C PRO A 220 10.70 19.43 -20.51
N GLU A 221 10.46 20.76 -20.45
CA GLU A 221 10.58 21.67 -21.58
C GLU A 221 12.04 21.81 -22.09
N GLY A 222 13.02 21.49 -21.22
CA GLY A 222 14.45 21.55 -21.55
C GLY A 222 14.97 20.35 -22.34
N TRP A 223 14.14 19.30 -22.57
CA TRP A 223 14.61 18.02 -23.11
C TRP A 223 13.93 17.62 -24.42
N PRO A 224 14.66 17.02 -25.36
CA PRO A 224 14.07 16.41 -26.56
C PRO A 224 13.08 15.29 -26.19
N SER A 225 12.03 15.11 -26.97
CA SER A 225 11.00 14.07 -26.73
C SER A 225 11.59 12.66 -26.55
N ALA A 226 12.67 12.32 -27.26
CA ALA A 226 13.35 11.03 -27.12
C ALA A 226 13.92 10.84 -25.71
N VAL A 227 14.48 11.88 -25.08
CA VAL A 227 15.01 11.85 -23.71
C VAL A 227 13.88 11.69 -22.69
N ILE A 228 12.74 12.35 -22.91
CA ILE A 228 11.54 12.19 -22.05
C ILE A 228 11.04 10.73 -22.08
N TRP A 229 11.04 10.09 -23.26
CA TRP A 229 10.68 8.67 -23.35
C TRP A 229 11.68 7.75 -22.64
N VAL A 230 12.98 8.03 -22.72
CA VAL A 230 14.00 7.29 -21.97
C VAL A 230 13.78 7.47 -20.47
N ALA A 231 13.51 8.69 -19.99
CA ALA A 231 13.20 8.97 -18.60
C ALA A 231 11.92 8.25 -18.14
N ALA A 232 10.90 8.14 -19.01
CA ALA A 232 9.69 7.36 -18.74
C ALA A 232 10.00 5.88 -18.53
N VAL A 233 10.87 5.29 -19.35
CA VAL A 233 11.32 3.90 -19.17
C VAL A 233 12.17 3.75 -17.90
N CYS A 234 13.04 4.71 -17.60
CA CYS A 234 13.79 4.74 -16.35
C CYS A 234 12.85 4.76 -15.13
N PHE A 235 11.85 5.63 -15.14
CA PHE A 235 10.86 5.69 -14.05
C PHE A 235 10.02 4.41 -13.95
N TYR A 236 9.63 3.81 -15.08
CA TYR A 236 8.93 2.51 -15.11
C TYR A 236 9.73 1.40 -14.41
N VAL A 237 11.05 1.34 -14.62
CA VAL A 237 11.94 0.39 -13.93
C VAL A 237 12.14 0.80 -12.48
N GLN A 238 12.38 2.09 -12.23
CA GLN A 238 12.62 2.68 -10.92
C GLN A 238 11.48 2.37 -9.95
N ILE A 239 10.23 2.70 -10.29
CA ILE A 239 9.07 2.52 -9.38
C ILE A 239 8.88 1.06 -8.98
N TYR A 240 9.13 0.12 -9.90
CA TYR A 240 9.07 -1.30 -9.58
C TYR A 240 10.23 -1.74 -8.69
N CYS A 241 11.45 -1.35 -9.02
CA CYS A 241 12.65 -1.75 -8.27
C CYS A 241 12.65 -1.13 -6.88
N ASP A 242 12.25 0.14 -6.76
CA ASP A 242 12.13 0.84 -5.48
C ASP A 242 11.16 0.13 -4.55
N PHE A 243 9.91 -0.03 -4.97
CA PHE A 243 8.87 -0.56 -4.11
C PHE A 243 8.98 -2.08 -3.90
N SER A 244 9.35 -2.86 -4.94
CA SER A 244 9.58 -4.29 -4.75
C SER A 244 10.85 -4.58 -3.95
N GLY A 245 11.86 -3.71 -4.05
CA GLY A 245 13.08 -3.78 -3.24
C GLY A 245 12.78 -3.55 -1.77
N TYR A 246 12.03 -2.48 -1.46
CA TYR A 246 11.58 -2.22 -0.09
C TYR A 246 10.74 -3.37 0.47
N SER A 247 9.79 -3.89 -0.32
CA SER A 247 8.94 -5.02 0.09
C SER A 247 9.75 -6.29 0.38
N ASP A 248 10.75 -6.61 -0.46
CA ASP A 248 11.64 -7.76 -0.25
C ASP A 248 12.44 -7.61 1.06
N MET A 249 13.00 -6.41 1.32
CA MET A 249 13.72 -6.14 2.57
C MET A 249 12.79 -6.22 3.78
N ALA A 250 11.56 -5.68 3.70
CA ALA A 250 10.57 -5.74 4.77
C ALA A 250 10.17 -7.18 5.13
N ILE A 251 9.93 -8.03 4.12
CA ILE A 251 9.61 -9.44 4.31
C ILE A 251 10.79 -10.18 4.97
N ALA A 252 12.00 -9.91 4.51
CA ALA A 252 13.21 -10.52 5.06
C ALA A 252 13.44 -10.12 6.53
N LEU A 253 13.25 -8.82 6.86
CA LEU A 253 13.37 -8.33 8.24
C LEU A 253 12.29 -8.91 9.15
N ALA A 254 11.06 -9.05 8.67
CA ALA A 254 10.00 -9.71 9.43
C ALA A 254 10.34 -11.18 9.71
N SER A 255 10.87 -11.88 8.70
CA SER A 255 11.31 -13.28 8.84
C SER A 255 12.42 -13.45 9.87
N LEU A 256 13.34 -12.47 9.99
CA LEU A 256 14.37 -12.46 11.03
C LEU A 256 13.80 -12.59 12.45
N PHE A 257 12.61 -12.01 12.70
CA PHE A 257 11.91 -12.08 13.98
C PHE A 257 10.86 -13.21 14.06
N GLY A 258 10.80 -14.08 13.06
CA GLY A 258 9.90 -15.22 12.99
C GLY A 258 8.51 -14.90 12.42
N PHE A 259 8.32 -13.74 11.78
CA PHE A 259 7.03 -13.35 11.16
C PHE A 259 7.05 -13.52 9.65
N THR A 260 5.96 -14.01 9.10
CA THR A 260 5.74 -14.13 7.67
C THR A 260 4.83 -12.99 7.20
N LEU A 261 5.32 -12.20 6.25
CA LEU A 261 4.53 -11.18 5.57
C LEU A 261 4.14 -11.63 4.15
N PRO A 262 2.99 -11.17 3.61
CA PRO A 262 2.58 -11.53 2.27
C PRO A 262 3.50 -10.90 1.21
N ALA A 263 3.65 -11.58 0.07
CA ALA A 263 4.33 -11.01 -1.08
C ALA A 263 3.53 -9.84 -1.67
N ASN A 264 4.24 -8.78 -2.07
CA ASN A 264 3.63 -7.59 -2.68
C ASN A 264 3.72 -7.61 -4.21
N PHE A 265 4.67 -8.36 -4.77
CA PHE A 265 4.93 -8.42 -6.21
C PHE A 265 5.16 -9.84 -6.70
N ALA A 266 4.60 -10.17 -7.88
CA ALA A 266 4.77 -11.45 -8.56
C ALA A 266 5.03 -11.23 -10.06
N HIS A 267 6.17 -10.60 -10.40
CA HIS A 267 6.58 -10.30 -11.78
C HIS A 267 5.50 -9.56 -12.58
N PRO A 268 5.05 -8.36 -12.16
CA PRO A 268 3.91 -7.65 -12.76
C PRO A 268 4.13 -7.26 -14.22
N TYR A 269 5.36 -7.00 -14.62
CA TYR A 269 5.69 -6.60 -15.99
C TYR A 269 5.68 -7.73 -17.03
N PHE A 270 5.41 -8.96 -16.60
CA PHE A 270 5.05 -10.06 -17.50
C PHE A 270 3.53 -10.18 -17.72
N ALA A 271 2.73 -9.28 -17.16
CA ALA A 271 1.30 -9.26 -17.40
C ALA A 271 0.99 -8.82 -18.84
N THR A 272 -0.01 -9.43 -19.43
CA THR A 272 -0.53 -9.15 -20.79
C THR A 272 -1.86 -8.41 -20.77
N ASN A 273 -2.40 -8.12 -19.57
CA ASN A 273 -3.70 -7.47 -19.41
C ASN A 273 -3.85 -6.86 -18.00
N PRO A 274 -4.79 -5.93 -17.80
CA PRO A 274 -4.99 -5.25 -16.53
C PRO A 274 -5.32 -6.17 -15.35
N THR A 275 -6.12 -7.21 -15.56
CA THR A 275 -6.47 -8.18 -14.50
C THR A 275 -5.25 -8.97 -14.03
N ALA A 276 -4.41 -9.44 -14.96
CA ALA A 276 -3.16 -10.13 -14.64
C ALA A 276 -2.15 -9.21 -13.94
N PHE A 277 -2.12 -7.93 -14.32
CA PHE A 277 -1.25 -6.92 -13.70
C PHE A 277 -1.63 -6.71 -12.24
N TRP A 278 -2.87 -6.40 -11.92
CA TRP A 278 -3.33 -6.14 -10.55
C TRP A 278 -3.30 -7.37 -9.62
N ARG A 279 -3.24 -8.58 -10.17
CA ARG A 279 -2.95 -9.81 -9.42
C ARG A 279 -1.47 -9.96 -9.06
N ARG A 280 -0.58 -9.16 -9.65
CA ARG A 280 0.88 -9.25 -9.53
C ARG A 280 1.54 -7.98 -9.02
N TRP A 281 0.87 -6.84 -9.12
CA TRP A 281 1.30 -5.53 -8.65
C TRP A 281 0.62 -5.18 -7.34
N HIS A 282 1.43 -4.79 -6.32
CA HIS A 282 0.94 -4.36 -5.01
C HIS A 282 -0.18 -5.25 -4.46
N ILE A 283 0.10 -6.55 -4.38
CA ILE A 283 -0.89 -7.63 -4.15
C ILE A 283 -1.65 -7.39 -2.84
N SER A 284 -0.95 -6.91 -1.80
CA SER A 284 -1.56 -6.65 -0.50
C SER A 284 -2.59 -5.52 -0.57
N LEU A 285 -2.30 -4.41 -1.27
CA LEU A 285 -3.26 -3.32 -1.50
C LEU A 285 -4.43 -3.78 -2.39
N SER A 286 -4.12 -4.45 -3.50
CA SER A 286 -5.14 -4.99 -4.44
C SER A 286 -6.10 -5.94 -3.73
N GLY A 287 -5.56 -6.80 -2.85
CA GLY A 287 -6.34 -7.68 -1.99
C GLY A 287 -7.18 -6.93 -0.98
N TRP A 288 -6.63 -5.88 -0.35
CA TRP A 288 -7.34 -5.04 0.59
C TRP A 288 -8.52 -4.30 -0.09
N LEU A 289 -8.25 -3.62 -1.20
CA LEU A 289 -9.29 -2.90 -1.97
C LEU A 289 -10.39 -3.84 -2.46
N ARG A 290 -10.03 -5.06 -2.90
CA ARG A 290 -11.02 -6.08 -3.29
C ARG A 290 -11.93 -6.45 -2.12
N ASP A 291 -11.38 -6.76 -0.94
CA ASP A 291 -12.13 -7.41 0.14
C ASP A 291 -12.87 -6.41 1.04
N TYR A 292 -12.36 -5.18 1.15
CA TYR A 292 -12.93 -4.14 2.02
C TYR A 292 -13.65 -3.02 1.26
N LEU A 293 -13.48 -2.93 -0.08
CA LEU A 293 -14.16 -1.92 -0.90
C LEU A 293 -14.97 -2.54 -2.04
N TYR A 294 -14.33 -3.27 -2.96
CA TYR A 294 -15.00 -3.79 -4.17
C TYR A 294 -16.13 -4.79 -3.84
N ILE A 295 -15.86 -5.78 -3.01
CA ILE A 295 -16.86 -6.79 -2.63
C ILE A 295 -18.03 -6.17 -1.84
N PRO A 296 -17.82 -5.29 -0.85
CA PRO A 296 -18.91 -4.58 -0.16
C PRO A 296 -19.76 -3.69 -1.07
N LEU A 297 -19.20 -3.10 -2.12
CA LEU A 297 -19.94 -2.34 -3.13
C LEU A 297 -20.87 -3.21 -4.02
N GLY A 298 -20.82 -4.54 -3.86
CA GLY A 298 -21.56 -5.53 -4.64
C GLY A 298 -20.69 -6.42 -5.54
N GLY A 299 -19.40 -6.07 -5.70
CA GLY A 299 -18.47 -6.83 -6.54
C GLY A 299 -18.96 -6.97 -7.98
N SER A 300 -18.95 -8.20 -8.50
CA SER A 300 -19.43 -8.54 -9.84
C SER A 300 -20.78 -9.27 -9.87
N ARG A 301 -21.56 -9.19 -8.79
CA ARG A 301 -22.80 -9.99 -8.65
C ARG A 301 -24.06 -9.30 -9.21
N GLN A 302 -24.01 -8.01 -9.49
CA GLN A 302 -25.16 -7.17 -9.83
C GLN A 302 -25.18 -6.73 -11.31
N GLY A 303 -24.63 -7.55 -12.21
CA GLY A 303 -24.58 -7.27 -13.64
C GLY A 303 -23.38 -6.44 -14.09
N ALA A 304 -23.25 -6.25 -15.40
CA ALA A 304 -22.08 -5.63 -16.03
C ALA A 304 -21.90 -4.15 -15.64
N LEU A 305 -22.97 -3.36 -15.64
CA LEU A 305 -22.91 -1.93 -15.32
C LEU A 305 -22.48 -1.68 -13.87
N MET A 306 -23.06 -2.42 -12.91
CA MET A 306 -22.67 -2.31 -11.51
C MET A 306 -21.25 -2.79 -11.26
N THR A 307 -20.81 -3.81 -11.99
CA THR A 307 -19.42 -4.27 -11.95
C THR A 307 -18.47 -3.19 -12.47
N ALA A 308 -18.78 -2.53 -13.59
CA ALA A 308 -18.00 -1.42 -14.13
C ALA A 308 -17.92 -0.25 -13.13
N ARG A 309 -19.05 0.17 -12.55
CA ARG A 309 -19.11 1.19 -11.49
C ARG A 309 -18.20 0.81 -10.31
N ASN A 310 -18.31 -0.42 -9.81
CA ASN A 310 -17.57 -0.87 -8.64
C ASN A 310 -16.06 -0.92 -8.92
N LEU A 311 -15.64 -1.36 -10.13
CA LEU A 311 -14.24 -1.31 -10.57
C LEU A 311 -13.74 0.13 -10.65
N MET A 312 -14.50 1.03 -11.31
CA MET A 312 -14.14 2.45 -11.43
C MET A 312 -13.97 3.10 -10.06
N LEU A 313 -14.96 2.95 -9.16
CA LEU A 313 -14.89 3.51 -7.81
C LEU A 313 -13.69 2.96 -7.03
N THR A 314 -13.42 1.65 -7.14
CA THR A 314 -12.29 1.02 -6.46
C THR A 314 -10.96 1.59 -6.95
N MET A 315 -10.81 1.78 -8.26
CA MET A 315 -9.56 2.28 -8.84
C MET A 315 -9.39 3.79 -8.62
N LEU A 316 -10.47 4.59 -8.68
CA LEU A 316 -10.42 6.02 -8.35
C LEU A 316 -10.01 6.25 -6.90
N LEU A 317 -10.62 5.54 -5.96
CA LEU A 317 -10.26 5.62 -4.54
C LEU A 317 -8.87 5.05 -4.27
N GLY A 318 -8.45 4.00 -5.01
CA GLY A 318 -7.09 3.49 -4.98
C GLY A 318 -6.06 4.51 -5.48
N GLY A 319 -6.41 5.27 -6.52
CA GLY A 319 -5.59 6.37 -7.02
C GLY A 319 -5.45 7.49 -5.98
N LEU A 320 -6.55 7.98 -5.44
CA LEU A 320 -6.55 8.98 -4.34
C LEU A 320 -5.77 8.49 -3.12
N TRP A 321 -5.78 7.19 -2.84
CA TRP A 321 -4.98 6.64 -1.74
C TRP A 321 -3.48 6.84 -1.95
N HIS A 322 -2.97 6.85 -3.19
CA HIS A 322 -1.56 7.14 -3.47
C HIS A 322 -1.20 8.59 -3.18
N GLY A 323 -2.04 9.55 -3.56
CA GLY A 323 -1.76 10.97 -3.33
C GLY A 323 -2.98 11.86 -3.52
N ALA A 324 -2.92 13.04 -2.88
CA ALA A 324 -3.94 14.07 -2.96
C ALA A 324 -3.68 14.98 -4.18
N SER A 325 -3.84 14.43 -5.38
CA SER A 325 -3.65 15.14 -6.65
C SER A 325 -4.60 14.58 -7.71
N TRP A 326 -4.99 15.41 -8.67
CA TRP A 326 -5.79 15.01 -9.83
C TRP A 326 -5.06 13.98 -10.71
N ASN A 327 -3.74 13.98 -10.74
CA ASN A 327 -2.94 13.00 -11.47
C ASN A 327 -3.18 11.58 -10.93
N PHE A 328 -3.27 11.41 -9.61
CA PHE A 328 -3.61 10.11 -9.01
C PHE A 328 -5.06 9.70 -9.27
N VAL A 329 -6.00 10.66 -9.34
CA VAL A 329 -7.38 10.39 -9.75
C VAL A 329 -7.42 9.92 -11.20
N LEU A 330 -6.72 10.61 -12.09
CA LEU A 330 -6.61 10.24 -13.51
C LEU A 330 -5.93 8.88 -13.69
N TRP A 331 -4.83 8.62 -12.97
CA TRP A 331 -4.17 7.32 -12.95
C TRP A 331 -5.14 6.20 -12.52
N GLY A 332 -5.92 6.43 -11.45
CA GLY A 332 -6.96 5.50 -11.02
C GLY A 332 -8.04 5.30 -12.07
N ALA A 333 -8.48 6.39 -12.73
CA ALA A 333 -9.46 6.33 -13.82
C ALA A 333 -8.95 5.49 -15.00
N MET A 334 -7.70 5.70 -15.44
CA MET A 334 -7.09 4.92 -16.51
C MET A 334 -7.09 3.41 -16.17
N HIS A 335 -6.65 3.04 -14.98
CA HIS A 335 -6.66 1.64 -14.56
C HIS A 335 -8.07 1.08 -14.42
N GLY A 336 -9.04 1.88 -13.93
CA GLY A 336 -10.45 1.51 -13.89
C GLY A 336 -11.02 1.23 -15.28
N VAL A 337 -10.80 2.14 -16.23
CA VAL A 337 -11.20 1.97 -17.63
C VAL A 337 -10.54 0.74 -18.25
N GLY A 338 -9.23 0.55 -18.02
CA GLY A 338 -8.51 -0.64 -18.50
C GLY A 338 -9.12 -1.95 -18.00
N LEU A 339 -9.48 -2.03 -16.72
CA LEU A 339 -10.12 -3.22 -16.14
C LEU A 339 -11.53 -3.46 -16.71
N VAL A 340 -12.33 -2.40 -16.89
CA VAL A 340 -13.68 -2.49 -17.46
C VAL A 340 -13.61 -2.91 -18.93
N ALA A 341 -12.75 -2.27 -19.71
CA ALA A 341 -12.54 -2.61 -21.13
C ALA A 341 -12.06 -4.06 -21.31
N TRP A 342 -11.05 -4.46 -20.52
CA TRP A 342 -10.56 -5.84 -20.57
C TRP A 342 -11.65 -6.84 -20.25
N ARG A 343 -12.45 -6.61 -19.23
CA ARG A 343 -13.55 -7.49 -18.85
C ARG A 343 -14.59 -7.67 -19.97
N ALA A 344 -14.82 -6.62 -20.76
CA ALA A 344 -15.75 -6.67 -21.89
C ALA A 344 -15.19 -7.50 -23.06
N ILE A 345 -13.88 -7.43 -23.32
CA ILE A 345 -13.25 -8.09 -24.47
C ILE A 345 -12.66 -9.46 -24.13
N GLU A 346 -12.43 -9.79 -22.87
CA GLU A 346 -11.82 -11.06 -22.42
C GLU A 346 -12.53 -12.32 -22.98
N PRO A 347 -13.89 -12.40 -22.98
CA PRO A 347 -14.59 -13.56 -23.56
C PRO A 347 -14.34 -13.71 -25.07
N LEU A 348 -14.26 -12.59 -25.80
CA LEU A 348 -13.94 -12.60 -27.24
C LEU A 348 -12.50 -13.07 -27.46
N CYS A 349 -11.54 -12.52 -26.72
CA CYS A 349 -10.13 -12.93 -26.80
C CYS A 349 -9.97 -14.43 -26.51
N ALA A 350 -10.67 -14.95 -25.50
CA ALA A 350 -10.66 -16.38 -25.17
C ALA A 350 -11.23 -17.24 -26.30
N SER A 351 -12.36 -16.83 -26.92
CA SER A 351 -13.00 -17.56 -28.02
C SER A 351 -12.16 -17.60 -29.30
N VAL A 352 -11.52 -16.46 -29.64
CA VAL A 352 -10.60 -16.37 -30.77
C VAL A 352 -9.35 -17.20 -30.49
N GLY A 353 -8.78 -17.09 -29.30
CA GLY A 353 -7.59 -17.85 -28.89
C GLY A 353 -7.79 -19.37 -28.93
N ALA A 354 -9.02 -19.86 -28.70
CA ALA A 354 -9.33 -21.27 -28.81
C ALA A 354 -9.36 -21.79 -30.27
N ARG A 355 -9.60 -20.89 -31.23
CA ARG A 355 -9.76 -21.23 -32.66
C ARG A 355 -8.49 -21.12 -33.47
N VAL A 356 -7.48 -20.39 -32.97
CA VAL A 356 -6.23 -20.15 -33.70
C VAL A 356 -5.12 -21.14 -33.32
N GLY A 357 -4.20 -21.38 -34.25
CA GLY A 357 -3.06 -22.26 -34.04
C GLY A 357 -2.05 -21.70 -33.00
N ARG A 358 -1.10 -22.55 -32.60
CA ARG A 358 -0.10 -22.24 -31.57
C ARG A 358 0.71 -20.98 -31.89
N VAL A 359 1.16 -20.85 -33.15
CA VAL A 359 1.97 -19.66 -33.57
C VAL A 359 1.17 -18.36 -33.42
N ALA A 360 -0.08 -18.35 -33.95
CA ALA A 360 -0.94 -17.17 -33.83
C ALA A 360 -1.26 -16.82 -32.37
N ARG A 361 -1.39 -17.80 -31.48
CA ARG A 361 -1.57 -17.54 -30.03
C ARG A 361 -0.33 -16.91 -29.39
N VAL A 362 0.87 -17.41 -29.73
CA VAL A 362 2.12 -16.86 -29.20
C VAL A 362 2.34 -15.43 -29.69
N THR A 363 2.13 -15.16 -30.99
CA THR A 363 2.28 -13.79 -31.55
C THR A 363 1.24 -12.84 -30.97
N ALA A 364 -0.02 -13.28 -30.80
CA ALA A 364 -1.07 -12.46 -30.15
C ALA A 364 -0.73 -12.19 -28.69
N ALA A 365 -0.20 -13.14 -27.95
CA ALA A 365 0.23 -12.93 -26.56
C ALA A 365 1.42 -11.94 -26.46
N ALA A 366 2.38 -12.03 -27.38
CA ALA A 366 3.50 -11.08 -27.45
C ALA A 366 3.02 -9.67 -27.81
N ALA A 367 2.14 -9.53 -28.81
CA ALA A 367 1.54 -8.24 -29.17
C ALA A 367 0.71 -7.64 -28.02
N SER A 368 -0.09 -8.46 -27.35
CA SER A 368 -0.86 -8.05 -26.16
C SER A 368 0.07 -7.61 -25.03
N TRP A 369 1.18 -8.29 -24.81
CA TRP A 369 2.18 -7.89 -23.82
C TRP A 369 2.79 -6.52 -24.17
N VAL A 370 3.27 -6.31 -25.37
CA VAL A 370 3.84 -5.02 -25.82
C VAL A 370 2.83 -3.89 -25.63
N ALA A 371 1.60 -4.06 -26.18
CA ALA A 371 0.57 -3.04 -26.08
C ALA A 371 0.19 -2.75 -24.63
N PHE A 372 0.10 -3.76 -23.80
CA PHE A 372 -0.25 -3.61 -22.39
C PHE A 372 0.90 -2.94 -21.60
N GLN A 373 2.17 -3.31 -21.83
CA GLN A 373 3.30 -2.66 -21.16
C GLN A 373 3.45 -1.19 -21.59
N TYR A 374 3.19 -0.88 -22.85
CA TYR A 374 3.13 0.52 -23.32
C TYR A 374 2.03 1.31 -22.59
N TRP A 375 0.85 0.72 -22.44
CA TRP A 375 -0.23 1.35 -21.68
C TRP A 375 0.13 1.53 -20.19
N VAL A 376 0.78 0.56 -19.55
CA VAL A 376 1.29 0.68 -18.18
C VAL A 376 2.32 1.80 -18.08
N LEU A 377 3.23 1.94 -19.07
CA LEU A 377 4.19 3.02 -19.13
C LEU A 377 3.49 4.40 -19.17
N LEU A 378 2.43 4.55 -19.98
CA LEU A 378 1.63 5.78 -20.02
C LEU A 378 0.96 6.06 -18.67
N THR A 379 0.46 5.04 -17.96
CA THR A 379 -0.12 5.23 -16.62
C THR A 379 0.93 5.70 -15.62
N TRP A 380 2.18 5.23 -15.72
CA TRP A 380 3.27 5.69 -14.86
C TRP A 380 3.71 7.13 -15.16
N LEU A 381 3.62 7.59 -16.40
CA LEU A 381 3.82 9.00 -16.72
C LEU A 381 2.82 9.88 -15.96
N VAL A 382 1.53 9.53 -16.01
CA VAL A 382 0.49 10.26 -15.28
C VAL A 382 0.71 10.21 -13.76
N PHE A 383 1.24 9.11 -13.26
CA PHE A 383 1.55 8.95 -11.83
C PHE A 383 2.73 9.83 -11.39
N ARG A 384 3.71 10.08 -12.28
CA ARG A 384 4.95 10.83 -11.98
C ARG A 384 4.77 12.34 -12.09
N VAL A 385 4.03 12.82 -13.08
CA VAL A 385 3.77 14.23 -13.36
C VAL A 385 2.65 14.76 -12.47
#